data_287bf849152b924c7b68913a74e054b9
#
_entry.id   287bf849152b924c7b68913a74e054b9
#
_cell.length_a   1.000
_cell.length_b   1.000
_cell.length_c   1.000
_cell.angle_alpha   90.00
_cell.angle_beta   90.00
_cell.angle_gamma   90.00
#
_symmetry.space_group_name_H-M   'P 1'
#
loop_
_entity.id
_entity.type
_entity.pdbx_description
1 polymer ?
#
loop_
_entity_poly.entity_id
_entity_poly.type
_entity_poly.pdbx_seq_one_letter_code
_entity_poly.pdbx_strand_id
1 'polypeptide(L)'
;LADSRFSPTGSQEEPELADRQFSPATAHVLGAQNSAGLAIQRVDLLQHGVNEFHDIARNTSLGSVEKAQRAMQVIESICDPELTDLASQVTSALIDGKDTPDFTFTLADDLDKERLRARDMLFSCQADQAIEAAEAAVAHLDQVYAAGHGVPRYFNSYAERVVYNRLFATLDERTVLIPDNLFYAHMELADVLSQIKGAEAAIPHLNRMVAYAPAYPLSHLKLAIQLARNEDWDSAPACLNALRVALDRDDAAFAYYRFAYAEWMLDRFDTAAAAYIMSDHIAPGAIGSLESELQELVSRADSQCIPVPESVEAAAHVLATHDLPVWPHIEVADIVRDAARVCVDEDMFVPARTLSVAVARMNDGEGDNIDIIQAQFLRSLSA
;
A
#
# COMPACT_ATOMS: atom_id res chain seq x y z
N LEU A 1 7.97 36.64 -31.07
CA LEU A 1 9.36 37.05 -30.77
C LEU A 1 9.69 36.71 -29.34
N ALA A 2 10.77 35.97 -29.17
CA ALA A 2 11.49 35.56 -27.96
C ALA A 2 11.14 34.18 -27.42
N ASP A 3 11.76 33.19 -28.02
CA ASP A 3 12.28 31.94 -27.44
C ASP A 3 12.92 32.21 -26.09
N SER A 4 12.44 31.60 -25.06
CA SER A 4 13.24 31.31 -23.84
C SER A 4 13.19 29.81 -23.55
N ARG A 5 14.20 29.14 -24.07
CA ARG A 5 14.56 27.76 -23.73
C ARG A 5 14.81 27.67 -22.24
N PHE A 6 13.89 27.03 -21.54
CA PHE A 6 14.18 26.46 -20.23
C PHE A 6 15.03 25.21 -20.46
N SER A 7 16.33 25.35 -20.28
CA SER A 7 17.22 24.22 -20.08
C SER A 7 17.01 23.69 -18.67
N PRO A 8 16.71 22.41 -18.47
CA PRO A 8 16.77 21.82 -17.15
C PRO A 8 18.25 21.52 -16.84
N THR A 9 18.93 22.50 -16.29
CA THR A 9 20.22 22.29 -15.64
C THR A 9 19.95 22.13 -14.14
N GLY A 10 20.21 20.96 -13.65
CA GLY A 10 20.19 20.63 -12.24
C GLY A 10 19.45 19.32 -12.02
N SER A 11 20.08 18.20 -12.39
CA SER A 11 19.90 16.95 -11.65
C SER A 11 20.39 17.26 -10.22
N GLN A 12 19.49 17.73 -9.34
CA GLN A 12 19.67 17.50 -7.94
C GLN A 12 19.57 15.98 -7.82
N GLU A 13 20.70 15.34 -7.64
CA GLU A 13 20.80 13.99 -7.14
C GLU A 13 19.92 13.95 -5.91
N GLU A 14 18.77 13.24 -6.00
CA GLU A 14 18.02 12.86 -4.81
C GLU A 14 19.05 12.17 -3.90
N PRO A 15 19.10 12.52 -2.60
CA PRO A 15 20.04 11.86 -1.72
C PRO A 15 19.78 10.37 -1.83
N GLU A 16 20.77 9.62 -2.33
CA GLU A 16 20.80 8.17 -2.32
C GLU A 16 20.17 7.69 -1.03
N LEU A 17 19.33 6.65 -1.12
CA LEU A 17 18.87 5.88 0.03
C LEU A 17 20.12 5.23 0.68
N ALA A 18 20.99 6.07 1.27
CA ALA A 18 22.10 5.59 2.06
C ALA A 18 21.50 4.69 3.15
N ASP A 19 22.13 3.58 3.43
CA ASP A 19 21.71 2.63 4.48
C ASP A 19 21.85 3.28 5.86
N ARG A 20 21.01 4.29 6.08
CA ARG A 20 21.00 5.12 7.28
C ARG A 20 20.33 4.35 8.39
N GLN A 21 21.12 3.95 9.37
CA GLN A 21 20.61 3.33 10.59
C GLN A 21 19.88 4.37 11.45
N PHE A 22 18.70 4.03 11.90
CA PHE A 22 17.88 4.88 12.75
C PHE A 22 18.28 4.75 14.22
N SER A 23 18.08 5.81 15.00
CA SER A 23 18.13 5.73 16.45
C SER A 23 17.06 4.76 16.98
N PRO A 24 17.21 4.16 18.16
CA PRO A 24 16.17 3.28 18.71
C PRO A 24 14.80 3.95 18.84
N ALA A 25 14.74 5.25 19.11
CA ALA A 25 13.51 6.02 19.19
C ALA A 25 12.86 6.18 17.82
N THR A 26 13.63 6.57 16.81
CA THR A 26 13.23 6.68 15.41
C THR A 26 12.74 5.33 14.87
N ALA A 27 13.52 4.27 15.09
CA ALA A 27 13.18 2.92 14.67
C ALA A 27 11.85 2.43 15.29
N HIS A 28 11.59 2.77 16.54
CA HIS A 28 10.34 2.44 17.21
C HIS A 28 9.13 3.13 16.54
N VAL A 29 9.25 4.42 16.24
CA VAL A 29 8.16 5.20 15.61
C VAL A 29 7.89 4.72 14.19
N LEU A 30 8.94 4.51 13.39
CA LEU A 30 8.81 4.12 11.98
C LEU A 30 8.57 2.62 11.77
N GLY A 31 8.79 1.80 12.81
CA GLY A 31 8.74 0.35 12.71
C GLY A 31 9.81 -0.22 11.77
N ALA A 32 10.93 0.48 11.61
CA ALA A 32 12.02 0.13 10.71
C ALA A 32 13.38 0.48 11.34
N GLN A 33 14.39 -0.38 11.16
CA GLN A 33 15.72 -0.17 11.74
C GLN A 33 16.56 0.80 10.91
N ASN A 34 16.27 0.93 9.62
CA ASN A 34 17.01 1.75 8.66
C ASN A 34 16.09 2.30 7.56
N SER A 35 16.64 3.13 6.69
CA SER A 35 15.91 3.74 5.57
C SER A 35 15.37 2.72 4.56
N ALA A 36 16.04 1.59 4.33
CA ALA A 36 15.56 0.53 3.45
C ALA A 36 14.24 -0.07 3.96
N GLY A 37 14.02 -0.12 5.29
CA GLY A 37 12.79 -0.56 5.91
C GLY A 37 11.60 0.38 5.69
N LEU A 38 11.81 1.56 5.08
CA LEU A 38 10.75 2.49 4.64
C LEU A 38 10.53 2.48 3.13
N ALA A 39 11.35 1.77 2.37
CA ALA A 39 11.19 1.69 0.92
C ALA A 39 9.81 1.17 0.52
N ILE A 40 9.24 1.78 -0.51
CA ILE A 40 7.94 1.41 -1.08
C ILE A 40 8.06 0.94 -2.53
N GLN A 41 9.16 1.25 -3.21
CA GLN A 41 9.40 0.86 -4.59
C GLN A 41 10.49 -0.21 -4.67
N ARG A 42 10.15 -1.34 -5.32
CA ARG A 42 11.11 -2.44 -5.54
C ARG A 42 12.33 -1.99 -6.32
N VAL A 43 12.12 -1.17 -7.36
CA VAL A 43 13.19 -0.71 -8.23
C VAL A 43 14.26 0.09 -7.47
N ASP A 44 13.85 0.90 -6.50
CA ASP A 44 14.77 1.70 -5.68
C ASP A 44 15.64 0.80 -4.80
N LEU A 45 15.07 -0.27 -4.20
CA LEU A 45 15.83 -1.24 -3.43
C LEU A 45 16.81 -2.05 -4.27
N LEU A 46 16.42 -2.43 -5.48
CA LEU A 46 17.31 -3.14 -6.40
C LEU A 46 18.49 -2.25 -6.82
N GLN A 47 18.21 -0.98 -7.15
CA GLN A 47 19.24 -0.02 -7.50
C GLN A 47 20.17 0.27 -6.30
N HIS A 48 19.60 0.40 -5.11
CA HIS A 48 20.39 0.52 -3.88
C HIS A 48 21.33 -0.68 -3.70
N GLY A 49 20.83 -1.90 -3.86
CA GLY A 49 21.66 -3.11 -3.76
C GLY A 49 22.81 -3.13 -4.78
N VAL A 50 22.55 -2.73 -6.02
CA VAL A 50 23.60 -2.64 -7.06
C VAL A 50 24.65 -1.58 -6.70
N ASN A 51 24.22 -0.41 -6.23
CA ASN A 51 25.12 0.66 -5.80
C ASN A 51 26.01 0.20 -4.64
N GLU A 52 25.42 -0.49 -3.64
CA GLU A 52 26.18 -1.07 -2.51
C GLU A 52 27.24 -2.08 -3.00
N PHE A 53 26.96 -2.89 -4.01
CA PHE A 53 27.96 -3.82 -4.55
C PHE A 53 29.15 -3.07 -5.17
N HIS A 54 28.91 -2.00 -5.91
CA HIS A 54 29.97 -1.16 -6.47
C HIS A 54 30.79 -0.47 -5.37
N ASP A 55 30.14 0.03 -4.34
CA ASP A 55 30.85 0.69 -3.21
C ASP A 55 31.67 -0.31 -2.40
N ILE A 56 31.15 -1.52 -2.16
CA ILE A 56 31.90 -2.62 -1.55
C ILE A 56 33.10 -2.99 -2.42
N ALA A 57 32.94 -3.08 -3.76
CA ALA A 57 34.02 -3.41 -4.68
C ALA A 57 35.15 -2.37 -4.63
N ARG A 58 34.81 -1.08 -4.60
CA ARG A 58 35.77 0.04 -4.55
C ARG A 58 36.45 0.22 -3.20
N ASN A 59 35.89 -0.34 -2.13
CA ASN A 59 36.44 -0.17 -0.79
C ASN A 59 37.78 -0.93 -0.64
N THR A 60 38.89 -0.19 -0.58
CA THR A 60 40.25 -0.75 -0.46
C THR A 60 40.61 -1.25 0.94
N SER A 61 39.83 -0.91 1.96
CA SER A 61 40.06 -1.34 3.34
C SER A 61 39.56 -2.76 3.62
N LEU A 62 38.74 -3.33 2.74
CA LEU A 62 38.11 -4.64 2.88
C LEU A 62 38.87 -5.71 2.09
N GLY A 63 39.06 -6.87 2.73
CA GLY A 63 39.56 -8.06 2.05
C GLY A 63 38.49 -8.68 1.14
N SER A 64 38.89 -9.47 0.13
CA SER A 64 37.98 -10.07 -0.86
C SER A 64 36.86 -10.90 -0.20
N VAL A 65 37.20 -11.67 0.85
CA VAL A 65 36.22 -12.48 1.58
C VAL A 65 35.19 -11.58 2.31
N GLU A 66 35.69 -10.52 2.95
CA GLU A 66 34.84 -9.57 3.68
C GLU A 66 33.90 -8.81 2.72
N LYS A 67 34.40 -8.43 1.54
CA LYS A 67 33.57 -7.84 0.47
C LYS A 67 32.43 -8.78 0.08
N ALA A 68 32.73 -10.05 -0.19
CA ALA A 68 31.72 -11.04 -0.53
C ALA A 68 30.70 -11.24 0.60
N GLN A 69 31.13 -11.26 1.85
CA GLN A 69 30.24 -11.37 3.01
C GLN A 69 29.30 -10.17 3.14
N ARG A 70 29.80 -8.94 2.95
CA ARG A 70 28.97 -7.72 2.97
C ARG A 70 27.96 -7.71 1.84
N ALA A 71 28.36 -8.10 0.64
CA ALA A 71 27.43 -8.20 -0.48
C ALA A 71 26.32 -9.23 -0.21
N MET A 72 26.64 -10.36 0.41
CA MET A 72 25.63 -11.34 0.83
C MET A 72 24.66 -10.76 1.87
N GLN A 73 25.15 -9.95 2.81
CA GLN A 73 24.28 -9.26 3.77
C GLN A 73 23.31 -8.28 3.11
N VAL A 74 23.76 -7.56 2.08
CA VAL A 74 22.89 -6.69 1.28
C VAL A 74 21.81 -7.51 0.59
N ILE A 75 22.18 -8.59 -0.10
CA ILE A 75 21.24 -9.50 -0.77
C ILE A 75 20.21 -10.05 0.22
N GLU A 76 20.66 -10.54 1.37
CA GLU A 76 19.81 -11.08 2.42
C GLU A 76 18.89 -10.02 3.05
N SER A 77 19.32 -8.77 3.15
CA SER A 77 18.51 -7.69 3.71
C SER A 77 17.37 -7.27 2.78
N ILE A 78 17.64 -7.23 1.45
CA ILE A 78 16.66 -6.88 0.43
C ILE A 78 15.70 -8.05 0.15
N CYS A 79 16.19 -9.29 0.25
CA CYS A 79 15.42 -10.52 0.04
C CYS A 79 14.76 -10.67 -1.33
N ASP A 80 15.15 -9.87 -2.33
CA ASP A 80 14.55 -9.95 -3.66
C ASP A 80 15.00 -11.21 -4.42
N PRO A 81 14.09 -11.94 -5.10
CA PRO A 81 14.42 -13.17 -5.81
C PRO A 81 15.50 -12.99 -6.89
N GLU A 82 15.37 -11.95 -7.74
CA GLU A 82 16.35 -11.71 -8.80
C GLU A 82 17.72 -11.32 -8.25
N LEU A 83 17.74 -10.57 -7.15
CA LEU A 83 18.99 -10.21 -6.48
C LEU A 83 19.63 -11.43 -5.82
N THR A 84 18.84 -12.32 -5.27
CA THR A 84 19.30 -13.59 -4.68
C THR A 84 19.91 -14.50 -5.73
N ASP A 85 19.33 -14.57 -6.93
CA ASP A 85 19.87 -15.34 -8.05
C ASP A 85 21.25 -14.85 -8.53
N LEU A 86 21.55 -13.58 -8.32
CA LEU A 86 22.84 -12.96 -8.65
C LEU A 86 23.93 -13.20 -7.61
N ALA A 87 23.62 -13.77 -6.43
CA ALA A 87 24.53 -13.92 -5.31
C ALA A 87 25.87 -14.58 -5.69
N SER A 88 25.83 -15.65 -6.48
CA SER A 88 27.04 -16.35 -6.93
C SER A 88 27.90 -15.48 -7.86
N GLN A 89 27.29 -14.72 -8.75
CA GLN A 89 27.97 -13.84 -9.69
C GLN A 89 28.64 -12.65 -8.97
N VAL A 90 27.91 -12.03 -8.04
CA VAL A 90 28.38 -10.92 -7.21
C VAL A 90 29.57 -11.35 -6.34
N THR A 91 29.41 -12.44 -5.61
CA THR A 91 30.46 -12.94 -4.70
C THR A 91 31.72 -13.36 -5.46
N SER A 92 31.57 -14.02 -6.60
CA SER A 92 32.71 -14.41 -7.43
C SER A 92 33.49 -13.21 -7.95
N ALA A 93 32.83 -12.16 -8.44
CA ALA A 93 33.46 -10.94 -8.92
C ALA A 93 34.27 -10.27 -7.79
N LEU A 94 33.68 -10.14 -6.59
CA LEU A 94 34.32 -9.50 -5.45
C LEU A 94 35.52 -10.32 -4.91
N ILE A 95 35.42 -11.65 -4.90
CA ILE A 95 36.54 -12.53 -4.52
C ILE A 95 37.69 -12.40 -5.51
N ASP A 96 37.40 -12.27 -6.80
CA ASP A 96 38.40 -12.04 -7.86
C ASP A 96 39.00 -10.63 -7.81
N GLY A 97 38.54 -9.76 -6.91
CA GLY A 97 38.97 -8.37 -6.82
C GLY A 97 38.48 -7.47 -7.95
N LYS A 98 37.40 -7.86 -8.61
CA LYS A 98 36.74 -7.13 -9.70
C LYS A 98 35.51 -6.40 -9.17
N ASP A 99 35.12 -5.32 -9.87
CA ASP A 99 33.81 -4.71 -9.68
C ASP A 99 32.72 -5.63 -10.24
N THR A 100 31.50 -5.49 -9.72
CA THR A 100 30.34 -6.23 -10.24
C THR A 100 29.90 -5.64 -11.58
N PRO A 101 29.36 -6.45 -12.51
CA PRO A 101 28.77 -5.91 -13.74
C PRO A 101 27.47 -5.19 -13.43
N ASP A 102 27.02 -4.38 -14.40
CA ASP A 102 25.66 -3.86 -14.38
C ASP A 102 24.66 -5.00 -14.51
N PHE A 103 23.67 -5.05 -13.62
CA PHE A 103 22.65 -6.09 -13.61
C PHE A 103 21.36 -5.58 -14.24
N THR A 104 20.63 -6.50 -14.89
CA THR A 104 19.32 -6.25 -15.46
C THR A 104 18.29 -7.12 -14.74
N PHE A 105 17.21 -6.51 -14.29
CA PHE A 105 16.10 -7.18 -13.61
C PHE A 105 14.93 -7.26 -14.58
N THR A 106 14.40 -8.44 -14.84
CA THR A 106 13.44 -8.69 -15.92
C THR A 106 12.05 -9.13 -15.47
N LEU A 107 11.87 -9.56 -14.23
CA LEU A 107 10.58 -10.08 -13.76
C LEU A 107 9.41 -9.12 -13.98
N ALA A 108 9.60 -7.84 -13.70
CA ALA A 108 8.57 -6.82 -13.92
C ALA A 108 8.28 -6.61 -15.41
N ASP A 109 9.33 -6.49 -16.22
CA ASP A 109 9.20 -6.27 -17.67
C ASP A 109 8.55 -7.48 -18.37
N ASP A 110 8.88 -8.69 -17.95
CA ASP A 110 8.32 -9.90 -18.53
C ASP A 110 6.83 -10.04 -18.16
N LEU A 111 6.45 -9.68 -16.93
CA LEU A 111 5.04 -9.60 -16.56
C LEU A 111 4.29 -8.56 -17.40
N ASP A 112 4.86 -7.38 -17.65
CA ASP A 112 4.21 -6.35 -18.47
C ASP A 112 4.04 -6.79 -19.93
N LYS A 113 4.99 -7.54 -20.48
CA LYS A 113 4.82 -8.14 -21.82
C LYS A 113 3.62 -9.08 -21.86
N GLU A 114 3.46 -9.95 -20.86
CA GLU A 114 2.33 -10.87 -20.80
C GLU A 114 0.99 -10.13 -20.54
N ARG A 115 0.98 -9.09 -19.70
CA ARG A 115 -0.21 -8.24 -19.51
C ARG A 115 -0.65 -7.56 -20.82
N LEU A 116 0.30 -7.00 -21.57
CA LEU A 116 0.03 -6.39 -22.88
C LEU A 116 -0.53 -7.42 -23.86
N ARG A 117 0.08 -8.61 -23.91
CA ARG A 117 -0.38 -9.72 -24.75
C ARG A 117 -1.80 -10.16 -24.38
N ALA A 118 -2.10 -10.33 -23.11
CA ALA A 118 -3.44 -10.69 -22.64
C ALA A 118 -4.47 -9.61 -23.00
N ARG A 119 -4.12 -8.34 -22.86
CA ARG A 119 -4.96 -7.22 -23.28
C ARG A 119 -5.25 -7.24 -24.78
N ASP A 120 -4.27 -7.51 -25.62
CA ASP A 120 -4.44 -7.60 -27.08
C ASP A 120 -5.34 -8.78 -27.46
N MET A 121 -5.26 -9.89 -26.73
CA MET A 121 -6.19 -11.03 -26.88
C MET A 121 -7.62 -10.64 -26.49
N LEU A 122 -7.83 -9.86 -25.42
CA LEU A 122 -9.16 -9.37 -25.04
C LEU A 122 -9.76 -8.49 -26.14
N PHE A 123 -8.98 -7.57 -26.72
CA PHE A 123 -9.43 -6.76 -27.86
C PHE A 123 -9.72 -7.57 -29.11
N SER A 124 -9.10 -8.73 -29.25
CA SER A 124 -9.34 -9.69 -30.34
C SER A 124 -10.47 -10.67 -30.04
N CYS A 125 -11.29 -10.42 -29.01
CA CYS A 125 -12.39 -11.28 -28.58
C CYS A 125 -11.95 -12.72 -28.17
N GLN A 126 -10.73 -12.88 -27.68
CA GLN A 126 -10.17 -14.14 -27.20
C GLN A 126 -10.10 -14.15 -25.65
N ALA A 127 -11.24 -13.90 -25.00
CA ALA A 127 -11.29 -13.64 -23.57
C ALA A 127 -10.76 -14.81 -22.71
N ASP A 128 -11.12 -16.04 -23.02
CA ASP A 128 -10.65 -17.21 -22.25
C ASP A 128 -9.14 -17.39 -22.35
N GLN A 129 -8.55 -17.21 -23.53
CA GLN A 129 -7.10 -17.32 -23.73
C GLN A 129 -6.36 -16.15 -23.06
N ALA A 130 -6.94 -14.95 -23.06
CA ALA A 130 -6.39 -13.81 -22.37
C ALA A 130 -6.35 -14.03 -20.85
N ILE A 131 -7.42 -14.55 -20.27
CA ILE A 131 -7.51 -14.87 -18.84
C ILE A 131 -6.48 -15.94 -18.49
N GLU A 132 -6.42 -17.05 -19.25
CA GLU A 132 -5.48 -18.15 -19.01
C GLU A 132 -4.02 -17.65 -19.05
N ALA A 133 -3.67 -16.83 -20.04
CA ALA A 133 -2.32 -16.27 -20.15
C ALA A 133 -1.98 -15.35 -18.98
N ALA A 134 -2.91 -14.47 -18.58
CA ALA A 134 -2.71 -13.56 -17.45
C ALA A 134 -2.64 -14.30 -16.12
N GLU A 135 -3.51 -15.29 -15.89
CA GLU A 135 -3.47 -16.14 -14.69
C GLU A 135 -2.13 -16.91 -14.59
N ALA A 136 -1.65 -17.46 -15.69
CA ALA A 136 -0.36 -18.16 -15.72
C ALA A 136 0.81 -17.21 -15.39
N ALA A 137 0.79 -15.98 -15.90
CA ALA A 137 1.83 -14.99 -15.65
C ALA A 137 1.87 -14.56 -14.19
N VAL A 138 0.73 -14.23 -13.58
CA VAL A 138 0.69 -13.84 -12.16
C VAL A 138 1.02 -15.03 -11.25
N ALA A 139 0.54 -16.22 -11.56
CA ALA A 139 0.84 -17.41 -10.79
C ALA A 139 2.33 -17.76 -10.79
N HIS A 140 3.03 -17.51 -11.90
CA HIS A 140 4.48 -17.67 -11.96
C HIS A 140 5.20 -16.76 -10.97
N LEU A 141 4.88 -15.46 -10.98
CA LEU A 141 5.50 -14.50 -10.04
C LEU A 141 5.10 -14.79 -8.60
N ASP A 142 3.83 -15.13 -8.33
CA ASP A 142 3.38 -15.55 -7.00
C ASP A 142 4.25 -16.70 -6.46
N GLN A 143 4.57 -17.69 -7.29
CA GLN A 143 5.42 -18.81 -6.92
C GLN A 143 6.86 -18.38 -6.66
N VAL A 144 7.42 -17.50 -7.49
CA VAL A 144 8.78 -16.96 -7.31
C VAL A 144 8.89 -16.27 -5.94
N TYR A 145 7.95 -15.41 -5.59
CA TYR A 145 7.96 -14.72 -4.30
C TYR A 145 7.62 -15.64 -3.12
N ALA A 146 6.76 -16.63 -3.31
CA ALA A 146 6.43 -17.61 -2.27
C ALA A 146 7.60 -18.57 -1.96
N ALA A 147 8.48 -18.81 -2.90
CA ALA A 147 9.68 -19.63 -2.71
C ALA A 147 10.80 -18.90 -1.95
N GLY A 148 10.75 -17.57 -1.88
CA GLY A 148 11.72 -16.74 -1.17
C GLY A 148 11.56 -16.80 0.35
N HIS A 149 12.53 -16.21 1.06
CA HIS A 149 12.54 -16.16 2.52
C HIS A 149 11.87 -14.92 3.11
N GLY A 150 11.46 -13.97 2.26
CA GLY A 150 10.77 -12.75 2.65
C GLY A 150 9.26 -12.86 2.58
N VAL A 151 8.56 -11.94 3.25
CA VAL A 151 7.11 -11.82 3.17
C VAL A 151 6.77 -10.79 2.07
N PRO A 152 6.18 -11.21 0.95
CA PRO A 152 5.94 -10.34 -0.19
C PRO A 152 4.87 -9.30 0.13
N ARG A 153 5.18 -8.01 -0.13
CA ARG A 153 4.31 -6.86 0.14
C ARG A 153 4.37 -5.83 -0.97
N TYR A 154 3.27 -5.10 -1.10
CA TYR A 154 3.11 -3.92 -1.92
C TYR A 154 2.66 -2.74 -1.06
N PHE A 155 3.19 -1.55 -1.34
CA PHE A 155 2.82 -0.31 -0.68
C PHE A 155 2.59 0.79 -1.72
N ASN A 156 1.44 1.44 -1.65
CA ASN A 156 1.10 2.55 -2.52
C ASN A 156 1.66 3.89 -1.97
N SER A 157 1.96 3.95 -0.67
CA SER A 157 2.47 5.16 -0.02
C SER A 157 3.34 4.86 1.20
N TYR A 158 4.14 5.84 1.62
CA TYR A 158 4.91 5.76 2.87
C TYR A 158 4.02 5.64 4.11
N ALA A 159 2.81 6.22 4.08
CA ALA A 159 1.86 6.09 5.19
C ALA A 159 1.42 4.63 5.37
N GLU A 160 1.07 3.95 4.27
CA GLU A 160 0.77 2.52 4.30
C GLU A 160 1.97 1.68 4.77
N ARG A 161 3.19 2.04 4.33
CA ARG A 161 4.42 1.35 4.76
C ARG A 161 4.60 1.44 6.27
N VAL A 162 4.48 2.64 6.85
CA VAL A 162 4.65 2.83 8.30
C VAL A 162 3.52 2.15 9.08
N VAL A 163 2.27 2.29 8.64
CA VAL A 163 1.13 1.60 9.25
C VAL A 163 1.35 0.07 9.23
N TYR A 164 1.81 -0.47 8.10
CA TYR A 164 2.15 -1.88 8.00
C TYR A 164 3.25 -2.28 9.00
N ASN A 165 4.35 -1.56 9.00
CA ASN A 165 5.48 -1.84 9.90
C ASN A 165 5.07 -1.86 11.38
N ARG A 166 4.11 -1.00 11.77
CA ARG A 166 3.68 -0.83 13.15
C ARG A 166 2.57 -1.78 13.59
N LEU A 167 1.64 -2.14 12.70
CA LEU A 167 0.42 -2.89 13.03
C LEU A 167 0.36 -4.30 12.46
N PHE A 168 1.09 -4.59 11.38
CA PHE A 168 0.97 -5.87 10.68
C PHE A 168 2.26 -6.69 10.70
N ALA A 169 3.43 -6.04 10.59
CA ALA A 169 4.69 -6.75 10.54
C ALA A 169 5.01 -7.44 11.86
N THR A 170 5.52 -8.66 11.78
CA THR A 170 6.05 -9.37 12.95
C THR A 170 7.49 -8.92 13.25
N LEU A 171 7.97 -9.13 14.50
CA LEU A 171 9.29 -8.64 14.96
C LEU A 171 10.48 -9.09 14.10
N ASP A 172 10.41 -10.28 13.52
CA ASP A 172 11.49 -10.87 12.72
C ASP A 172 11.15 -10.92 11.23
N GLU A 173 10.11 -10.20 10.80
CA GLU A 173 9.67 -10.22 9.43
C GLU A 173 10.64 -9.54 8.50
N ARG A 174 11.05 -10.25 7.45
CA ARG A 174 11.75 -9.68 6.31
C ARG A 174 10.74 -9.39 5.22
N THR A 175 10.37 -8.13 5.08
CA THR A 175 9.48 -7.70 4.00
C THR A 175 10.25 -7.68 2.68
N VAL A 176 9.74 -8.35 1.66
CA VAL A 176 10.22 -8.23 0.28
C VAL A 176 9.21 -7.46 -0.55
N LEU A 177 9.66 -6.45 -1.29
CA LEU A 177 8.79 -5.68 -2.17
C LEU A 177 8.54 -6.44 -3.47
N ILE A 178 7.28 -6.64 -3.81
CA ILE A 178 6.90 -7.17 -5.11
C ILE A 178 6.92 -6.04 -6.17
N PRO A 179 7.03 -6.37 -7.47
CA PRO A 179 6.81 -5.38 -8.53
C PRO A 179 5.39 -4.83 -8.45
N ASP A 180 5.24 -3.51 -8.62
CA ASP A 180 3.93 -2.84 -8.60
C ASP A 180 2.95 -3.46 -9.60
N ASN A 181 3.46 -3.81 -10.77
CA ASN A 181 2.65 -4.41 -11.82
C ASN A 181 2.10 -5.81 -11.46
N LEU A 182 2.68 -6.54 -10.50
CA LEU A 182 2.10 -7.79 -10.00
C LEU A 182 0.82 -7.51 -9.20
N PHE A 183 0.83 -6.50 -8.35
CA PHE A 183 -0.36 -6.07 -7.62
C PHE A 183 -1.48 -5.63 -8.58
N TYR A 184 -1.14 -4.79 -9.57
CA TYR A 184 -2.09 -4.32 -10.58
C TYR A 184 -2.58 -5.44 -11.50
N ALA A 185 -1.75 -6.43 -11.82
CA ALA A 185 -2.17 -7.59 -12.62
C ALA A 185 -3.26 -8.41 -11.92
N HIS A 186 -3.15 -8.62 -10.60
CA HIS A 186 -4.23 -9.24 -9.83
C HIS A 186 -5.51 -8.41 -9.85
N MET A 187 -5.40 -7.08 -9.73
CA MET A 187 -6.55 -6.18 -9.77
C MET A 187 -7.25 -6.23 -11.13
N GLU A 188 -6.49 -6.14 -12.22
CA GLU A 188 -7.02 -6.21 -13.59
C GLU A 188 -7.70 -7.56 -13.87
N LEU A 189 -7.07 -8.67 -13.45
CA LEU A 189 -7.66 -10.01 -13.55
C LEU A 189 -8.95 -10.11 -12.76
N ALA A 190 -9.00 -9.61 -11.54
CA ALA A 190 -10.22 -9.61 -10.74
C ALA A 190 -11.33 -8.81 -11.41
N ASP A 191 -11.02 -7.66 -12.00
CA ASP A 191 -12.00 -6.83 -12.72
C ASP A 191 -12.54 -7.56 -13.97
N VAL A 192 -11.67 -8.16 -14.77
CA VAL A 192 -12.05 -8.95 -15.96
C VAL A 192 -12.86 -10.18 -15.58
N LEU A 193 -12.41 -10.96 -14.60
CA LEU A 193 -13.08 -12.17 -14.13
C LEU A 193 -14.48 -11.85 -13.58
N SER A 194 -14.61 -10.78 -12.80
CA SER A 194 -15.90 -10.38 -12.24
C SER A 194 -16.94 -10.02 -13.29
N GLN A 195 -16.50 -9.52 -14.44
CA GLN A 195 -17.38 -9.18 -15.57
C GLN A 195 -17.73 -10.37 -16.46
N ILE A 196 -16.76 -11.27 -16.68
CA ILE A 196 -16.93 -12.39 -17.64
C ILE A 196 -17.42 -13.67 -16.96
N LYS A 197 -16.88 -14.00 -15.76
CA LYS A 197 -17.15 -15.26 -15.05
C LYS A 197 -17.95 -15.07 -13.75
N GLY A 198 -18.15 -13.83 -13.31
CA GLY A 198 -18.89 -13.49 -12.09
C GLY A 198 -17.98 -13.19 -10.88
N ALA A 199 -18.61 -12.72 -9.81
CA ALA A 199 -17.94 -12.23 -8.62
C ALA A 199 -17.03 -13.29 -7.95
N GLU A 200 -17.50 -14.53 -7.85
CA GLU A 200 -16.77 -15.63 -7.23
C GLU A 200 -15.40 -15.87 -7.88
N ALA A 201 -15.31 -15.76 -9.20
CA ALA A 201 -14.07 -15.98 -9.94
C ALA A 201 -12.99 -14.92 -9.64
N ALA A 202 -13.39 -13.72 -9.23
CA ALA A 202 -12.49 -12.63 -8.87
C ALA A 202 -11.88 -12.77 -7.47
N ILE A 203 -12.57 -13.44 -6.53
CA ILE A 203 -12.21 -13.50 -5.11
C ILE A 203 -10.78 -14.00 -4.85
N PRO A 204 -10.26 -15.05 -5.53
CA PRO A 204 -8.88 -15.48 -5.30
C PRO A 204 -7.82 -14.41 -5.56
N HIS A 205 -7.98 -13.61 -6.64
CA HIS A 205 -7.05 -12.52 -6.94
C HIS A 205 -7.18 -11.36 -5.96
N LEU A 206 -8.38 -11.05 -5.51
CA LEU A 206 -8.63 -10.03 -4.49
C LEU A 206 -8.07 -10.42 -3.12
N ASN A 207 -8.17 -11.68 -2.75
CA ASN A 207 -7.50 -12.21 -1.55
C ASN A 207 -5.97 -12.09 -1.67
N ARG A 208 -5.41 -12.29 -2.85
CA ARG A 208 -3.99 -12.08 -3.09
C ARG A 208 -3.60 -10.61 -2.95
N MET A 209 -4.43 -9.68 -3.45
CA MET A 209 -4.22 -8.23 -3.26
C MET A 209 -4.22 -7.85 -1.77
N VAL A 210 -5.16 -8.38 -0.98
CA VAL A 210 -5.18 -8.15 0.48
C VAL A 210 -3.94 -8.74 1.15
N ALA A 211 -3.49 -9.92 0.72
CA ALA A 211 -2.28 -10.52 1.26
C ALA A 211 -1.02 -9.71 0.94
N TYR A 212 -0.92 -9.12 -0.26
CA TYR A 212 0.20 -8.26 -0.64
C TYR A 212 0.13 -6.86 -0.03
N ALA A 213 -1.06 -6.31 0.15
CA ALA A 213 -1.26 -4.93 0.62
C ALA A 213 -2.32 -4.83 1.72
N PRO A 214 -2.07 -5.41 2.92
CA PRO A 214 -3.05 -5.40 4.01
C PRO A 214 -3.29 -4.01 4.62
N ALA A 215 -2.37 -3.07 4.46
CA ALA A 215 -2.51 -1.69 4.90
C ALA A 215 -3.11 -0.76 3.82
N TYR A 216 -3.49 -1.29 2.65
CA TYR A 216 -4.05 -0.51 1.55
C TYR A 216 -5.58 -0.66 1.51
N PRO A 217 -6.37 0.40 1.77
CA PRO A 217 -7.84 0.33 1.82
C PRO A 217 -8.47 -0.26 0.56
N LEU A 218 -7.94 0.09 -0.62
CA LEU A 218 -8.44 -0.36 -1.91
C LEU A 218 -8.49 -1.89 -2.03
N SER A 219 -7.49 -2.61 -1.49
CA SER A 219 -7.45 -4.07 -1.52
C SER A 219 -8.68 -4.68 -0.83
N HIS A 220 -9.00 -4.18 0.34
CA HIS A 220 -10.15 -4.62 1.13
C HIS A 220 -11.48 -4.20 0.50
N LEU A 221 -11.57 -2.97 -0.03
CA LEU A 221 -12.79 -2.46 -0.66
C LEU A 221 -13.15 -3.24 -1.92
N LYS A 222 -12.16 -3.54 -2.77
CA LYS A 222 -12.38 -4.37 -3.96
C LYS A 222 -12.86 -5.77 -3.59
N LEU A 223 -12.29 -6.39 -2.57
CA LEU A 223 -12.74 -7.67 -2.04
C LEU A 223 -14.18 -7.57 -1.51
N ALA A 224 -14.47 -6.58 -0.68
CA ALA A 224 -15.80 -6.38 -0.09
C ALA A 224 -16.90 -6.25 -1.16
N ILE A 225 -16.62 -5.53 -2.25
CA ILE A 225 -17.57 -5.38 -3.36
C ILE A 225 -17.91 -6.72 -4.00
N GLN A 226 -16.95 -7.58 -4.27
CA GLN A 226 -17.21 -8.85 -4.93
C GLN A 226 -17.80 -9.89 -3.98
N LEU A 227 -17.44 -9.89 -2.70
CA LEU A 227 -18.09 -10.68 -1.68
C LEU A 227 -19.58 -10.33 -1.59
N ALA A 228 -19.92 -9.04 -1.48
CA ALA A 228 -21.31 -8.59 -1.44
C ALA A 228 -22.10 -8.94 -2.72
N ARG A 229 -21.48 -8.85 -3.90
CA ARG A 229 -22.11 -9.29 -5.16
C ARG A 229 -22.37 -10.79 -5.23
N ASN A 230 -21.60 -11.57 -4.48
CA ASN A 230 -21.79 -13.02 -4.32
C ASN A 230 -22.67 -13.38 -3.12
N GLU A 231 -23.35 -12.39 -2.53
CA GLU A 231 -24.17 -12.53 -1.31
C GLU A 231 -23.40 -13.14 -0.12
N ASP A 232 -22.08 -12.94 -0.12
CA ASP A 232 -21.18 -13.32 0.97
C ASP A 232 -20.98 -12.12 1.90
N TRP A 233 -21.52 -12.21 3.11
CA TRP A 233 -21.51 -11.10 4.06
C TRP A 233 -20.22 -10.99 4.89
N ASP A 234 -19.21 -11.80 4.60
CA ASP A 234 -17.82 -11.51 4.95
C ASP A 234 -17.31 -10.21 4.29
N SER A 235 -18.13 -9.62 3.40
CA SER A 235 -17.96 -8.24 2.94
C SER A 235 -17.94 -7.21 4.08
N ALA A 236 -18.69 -7.42 5.16
CA ALA A 236 -18.71 -6.51 6.31
C ALA A 236 -17.36 -6.42 7.01
N PRO A 237 -16.71 -7.52 7.47
CA PRO A 237 -15.34 -7.48 7.98
C PRO A 237 -14.33 -6.86 7.00
N ALA A 238 -14.45 -7.12 5.69
CA ALA A 238 -13.57 -6.53 4.70
C ALA A 238 -13.70 -4.99 4.65
N CYS A 239 -14.93 -4.45 4.72
CA CYS A 239 -15.17 -3.01 4.83
C CYS A 239 -14.56 -2.42 6.11
N LEU A 240 -14.70 -3.10 7.25
CA LEU A 240 -14.10 -2.64 8.51
C LEU A 240 -12.58 -2.65 8.47
N ASN A 241 -11.97 -3.62 7.81
CA ASN A 241 -10.51 -3.62 7.61
C ASN A 241 -10.07 -2.44 6.73
N ALA A 242 -10.81 -2.13 5.65
CA ALA A 242 -10.55 -0.93 4.86
C ALA A 242 -10.67 0.34 5.69
N LEU A 243 -11.72 0.47 6.50
CA LEU A 243 -11.95 1.63 7.36
C LEU A 243 -10.84 1.85 8.38
N ARG A 244 -10.34 0.76 9.00
CA ARG A 244 -9.24 0.84 9.98
C ARG A 244 -7.95 1.39 9.40
N VAL A 245 -7.67 1.13 8.13
CA VAL A 245 -6.43 1.58 7.46
C VAL A 245 -6.66 2.74 6.50
N ALA A 246 -7.88 3.28 6.42
CA ALA A 246 -8.19 4.43 5.57
C ALA A 246 -7.39 5.66 5.98
N LEU A 247 -6.81 6.34 4.98
CA LEU A 247 -5.96 7.53 5.14
C LEU A 247 -6.61 8.79 4.57
N ASP A 248 -7.78 8.66 3.97
CA ASP A 248 -8.57 9.78 3.48
C ASP A 248 -10.08 9.54 3.66
N ARG A 249 -10.85 10.62 3.52
CA ARG A 249 -12.29 10.62 3.72
C ARG A 249 -13.07 9.84 2.68
N ASP A 250 -12.58 9.80 1.44
CA ASP A 250 -13.31 9.16 0.35
C ASP A 250 -13.30 7.64 0.53
N ASP A 251 -12.14 7.06 0.87
CA ASP A 251 -12.00 5.64 1.20
C ASP A 251 -12.83 5.30 2.45
N ALA A 252 -12.78 6.15 3.50
CA ALA A 252 -13.52 5.92 4.72
C ALA A 252 -15.03 5.99 4.51
N ALA A 253 -15.53 7.01 3.79
CA ALA A 253 -16.95 7.15 3.47
C ALA A 253 -17.45 5.98 2.64
N PHE A 254 -16.67 5.55 1.65
CA PHE A 254 -17.05 4.40 0.83
C PHE A 254 -17.02 3.08 1.63
N ALA A 255 -16.07 2.91 2.54
CA ALA A 255 -16.03 1.76 3.44
C ALA A 255 -17.27 1.70 4.35
N TYR A 256 -17.66 2.82 4.94
CA TYR A 256 -18.91 2.90 5.72
C TYR A 256 -20.15 2.60 4.88
N TYR A 257 -20.26 3.17 3.69
CA TYR A 257 -21.38 2.91 2.79
C TYR A 257 -21.52 1.42 2.44
N ARG A 258 -20.41 0.76 2.10
CA ARG A 258 -20.42 -0.67 1.78
C ARG A 258 -20.67 -1.55 3.01
N PHE A 259 -20.15 -1.15 4.15
CA PHE A 259 -20.43 -1.80 5.44
C PHE A 259 -21.91 -1.69 5.81
N ALA A 260 -22.50 -0.49 5.66
CA ALA A 260 -23.92 -0.26 5.92
C ALA A 260 -24.81 -1.20 5.11
N TYR A 261 -24.51 -1.37 3.83
CA TYR A 261 -25.25 -2.29 2.97
C TYR A 261 -25.16 -3.74 3.45
N ALA A 262 -23.96 -4.20 3.83
CA ALA A 262 -23.77 -5.57 4.34
C ALA A 262 -24.53 -5.79 5.67
N GLU A 263 -24.46 -4.83 6.60
CA GLU A 263 -25.20 -4.89 7.87
C GLU A 263 -26.72 -4.89 7.64
N TRP A 264 -27.21 -4.09 6.68
CA TRP A 264 -28.61 -4.10 6.30
C TRP A 264 -29.06 -5.47 5.78
N MET A 265 -28.27 -6.12 4.94
CA MET A 265 -28.58 -7.46 4.44
C MET A 265 -28.55 -8.54 5.54
N LEU A 266 -27.88 -8.24 6.66
CA LEU A 266 -27.86 -9.08 7.87
C LEU A 266 -28.93 -8.69 8.89
N ASP A 267 -29.90 -7.83 8.50
CA ASP A 267 -30.97 -7.30 9.36
C ASP A 267 -30.49 -6.54 10.61
N ARG A 268 -29.25 -5.98 10.56
CA ARG A 268 -28.67 -5.16 11.62
C ARG A 268 -28.92 -3.68 11.33
N PHE A 269 -30.17 -3.23 11.52
CA PHE A 269 -30.62 -1.92 11.09
C PHE A 269 -29.94 -0.75 11.81
N ASP A 270 -29.63 -0.89 13.08
CA ASP A 270 -29.00 0.15 13.89
C ASP A 270 -27.56 0.45 13.43
N THR A 271 -26.74 -0.57 13.25
CA THR A 271 -25.35 -0.43 12.72
C THR A 271 -25.33 -0.01 11.27
N ALA A 272 -26.28 -0.50 10.47
CA ALA A 272 -26.40 -0.09 9.06
C ALA A 272 -26.76 1.39 8.93
N ALA A 273 -27.77 1.87 9.68
CA ALA A 273 -28.12 3.29 9.68
C ALA A 273 -26.99 4.16 10.19
N ALA A 274 -26.31 3.74 11.27
CA ALA A 274 -25.16 4.44 11.81
C ALA A 274 -24.05 4.59 10.77
N ALA A 275 -23.73 3.54 10.04
CA ALA A 275 -22.70 3.56 9.01
C ALA A 275 -23.07 4.43 7.80
N TYR A 276 -24.34 4.44 7.35
CA TYR A 276 -24.79 5.36 6.29
C TYR A 276 -24.68 6.82 6.75
N ILE A 277 -25.10 7.15 7.97
CA ILE A 277 -25.00 8.50 8.53
C ILE A 277 -23.53 8.96 8.58
N MET A 278 -22.62 8.09 9.04
CA MET A 278 -21.21 8.41 9.11
C MET A 278 -20.59 8.58 7.72
N SER A 279 -21.00 7.78 6.74
CA SER A 279 -20.55 7.91 5.36
C SER A 279 -20.91 9.29 4.78
N ASP A 280 -22.16 9.72 4.94
CA ASP A 280 -22.60 11.03 4.43
C ASP A 280 -21.97 12.18 5.22
N HIS A 281 -21.79 12.02 6.54
CA HIS A 281 -21.13 13.03 7.37
C HIS A 281 -19.68 13.28 6.95
N ILE A 282 -18.93 12.22 6.63
CA ILE A 282 -17.51 12.30 6.23
C ILE A 282 -17.37 12.90 4.84
N ALA A 283 -18.20 12.49 3.88
CA ALA A 283 -18.16 12.97 2.49
C ALA A 283 -19.58 13.28 2.00
N PRO A 284 -20.14 14.45 2.36
CA PRO A 284 -21.52 14.81 2.06
C PRO A 284 -21.83 14.78 0.57
N GLY A 285 -22.83 14.01 0.18
CA GLY A 285 -23.30 13.92 -1.21
C GLY A 285 -22.34 13.19 -2.17
N ALA A 286 -21.27 12.60 -1.69
CA ALA A 286 -20.31 11.86 -2.54
C ALA A 286 -20.92 10.60 -3.15
N ILE A 287 -21.88 9.97 -2.47
CA ILE A 287 -22.53 8.72 -2.91
C ILE A 287 -23.99 9.02 -3.20
N GLY A 288 -24.33 9.10 -4.48
CA GLY A 288 -25.66 9.56 -4.93
C GLY A 288 -26.84 8.67 -4.50
N SER A 289 -26.64 7.39 -4.24
CA SER A 289 -27.70 6.46 -3.80
C SER A 289 -27.89 6.43 -2.28
N LEU A 290 -26.94 6.96 -1.49
CA LEU A 290 -26.89 6.82 -0.04
C LEU A 290 -28.18 7.32 0.63
N GLU A 291 -28.62 8.52 0.31
CA GLU A 291 -29.81 9.13 0.92
C GLU A 291 -31.07 8.27 0.69
N SER A 292 -31.27 7.78 -0.52
CA SER A 292 -32.43 6.94 -0.86
C SER A 292 -32.36 5.58 -0.16
N GLU A 293 -31.18 4.98 -0.05
CA GLU A 293 -30.99 3.72 0.66
C GLU A 293 -31.20 3.86 2.16
N LEU A 294 -30.69 4.94 2.75
CA LEU A 294 -30.91 5.24 4.17
C LEU A 294 -32.41 5.46 4.47
N GLN A 295 -33.12 6.21 3.63
CA GLN A 295 -34.59 6.42 3.79
C GLN A 295 -35.36 5.10 3.70
N GLU A 296 -35.02 4.22 2.78
CA GLU A 296 -35.63 2.89 2.69
C GLU A 296 -35.33 2.05 3.92
N LEU A 297 -34.09 2.05 4.40
CA LEU A 297 -33.70 1.33 5.62
C LEU A 297 -34.48 1.83 6.83
N VAL A 298 -34.57 3.14 7.05
CA VAL A 298 -35.32 3.75 8.16
C VAL A 298 -36.79 3.35 8.08
N SER A 299 -37.40 3.44 6.89
CA SER A 299 -38.81 3.03 6.69
C SER A 299 -39.05 1.56 7.06
N ARG A 300 -38.12 0.67 6.71
CA ARG A 300 -38.20 -0.75 7.09
C ARG A 300 -38.02 -0.96 8.58
N ALA A 301 -37.05 -0.28 9.21
CA ALA A 301 -36.82 -0.34 10.65
C ALA A 301 -38.06 0.13 11.42
N ASP A 302 -38.68 1.23 11.02
CA ASP A 302 -39.92 1.75 11.60
C ASP A 302 -41.07 0.75 11.52
N SER A 303 -41.22 0.08 10.37
CA SER A 303 -42.25 -0.96 10.20
C SER A 303 -42.08 -2.15 11.13
N GLN A 304 -40.86 -2.39 11.60
CA GLN A 304 -40.50 -3.46 12.53
C GLN A 304 -40.33 -2.96 13.98
N CYS A 305 -40.57 -1.67 14.23
CA CYS A 305 -40.36 -1.02 15.52
C CYS A 305 -38.92 -1.16 16.04
N ILE A 306 -37.91 -1.14 15.13
CA ILE A 306 -36.50 -1.18 15.47
C ILE A 306 -35.98 0.25 15.53
N PRO A 307 -35.40 0.70 16.67
CA PRO A 307 -34.86 2.04 16.76
C PRO A 307 -33.54 2.15 15.97
N VAL A 308 -33.37 3.24 15.22
CA VAL A 308 -32.16 3.56 14.46
C VAL A 308 -31.65 4.95 14.86
N PRO A 309 -30.33 5.23 14.73
CA PRO A 309 -29.80 6.56 15.03
C PRO A 309 -30.32 7.60 14.02
N GLU A 310 -30.55 8.83 14.51
CA GLU A 310 -31.03 9.95 13.68
C GLU A 310 -30.02 11.10 13.60
N SER A 311 -28.89 11.00 14.30
CA SER A 311 -27.82 12.01 14.28
C SER A 311 -26.44 11.38 14.22
N VAL A 312 -25.44 12.20 13.89
CA VAL A 312 -24.04 11.77 13.84
C VAL A 312 -23.55 11.29 15.20
N GLU A 313 -23.94 11.98 16.28
CA GLU A 313 -23.57 11.62 17.65
C GLU A 313 -24.19 10.29 18.06
N ALA A 314 -25.46 10.07 17.72
CA ALA A 314 -26.15 8.81 17.96
C ALA A 314 -25.53 7.67 17.13
N ALA A 315 -25.18 7.93 15.88
CA ALA A 315 -24.50 6.98 15.01
C ALA A 315 -23.12 6.58 15.57
N ALA A 316 -22.31 7.56 15.98
CA ALA A 316 -21.02 7.31 16.61
C ALA A 316 -21.16 6.48 17.91
N HIS A 317 -22.19 6.74 18.69
CA HIS A 317 -22.48 5.96 19.91
C HIS A 317 -22.87 4.51 19.59
N VAL A 318 -23.68 4.28 18.56
CA VAL A 318 -24.03 2.92 18.10
C VAL A 318 -22.77 2.17 17.67
N LEU A 319 -21.93 2.78 16.84
CA LEU A 319 -20.68 2.16 16.38
C LEU A 319 -19.75 1.82 17.55
N ALA A 320 -19.59 2.74 18.51
CA ALA A 320 -18.79 2.51 19.71
C ALA A 320 -19.35 1.38 20.60
N THR A 321 -20.67 1.26 20.72
CA THR A 321 -21.32 0.21 21.50
C THR A 321 -21.06 -1.19 20.91
N HIS A 322 -20.91 -1.27 19.61
CA HIS A 322 -20.60 -2.50 18.89
C HIS A 322 -19.09 -2.73 18.68
N ASP A 323 -18.23 -1.90 19.29
CA ASP A 323 -16.77 -1.93 19.14
C ASP A 323 -16.32 -1.82 17.65
N LEU A 324 -17.07 -1.04 16.89
CA LEU A 324 -16.79 -0.78 15.49
C LEU A 324 -15.89 0.45 15.31
N PRO A 325 -14.97 0.46 14.36
CA PRO A 325 -14.05 1.57 14.18
C PRO A 325 -14.80 2.84 13.76
N VAL A 326 -14.38 3.97 14.33
CA VAL A 326 -14.80 5.32 13.94
C VAL A 326 -13.64 5.99 13.22
N TRP A 327 -13.93 6.61 12.08
CA TRP A 327 -12.90 7.30 11.30
C TRP A 327 -12.72 8.77 11.75
N PRO A 328 -11.48 9.30 11.78
CA PRO A 328 -10.24 8.57 11.53
C PRO A 328 -9.90 7.58 12.65
N HIS A 329 -9.34 6.43 12.30
CA HIS A 329 -8.92 5.45 13.30
C HIS A 329 -7.74 6.01 14.09
N ILE A 330 -7.93 6.21 15.38
CA ILE A 330 -7.02 6.97 16.23
C ILE A 330 -5.58 6.43 16.21
N GLU A 331 -5.42 5.11 16.29
CA GLU A 331 -4.11 4.48 16.29
C GLU A 331 -3.36 4.70 14.97
N VAL A 332 -4.05 4.58 13.83
CA VAL A 332 -3.46 4.84 12.51
C VAL A 332 -3.13 6.33 12.35
N ALA A 333 -4.00 7.22 12.79
CA ALA A 333 -3.76 8.67 12.74
C ALA A 333 -2.54 9.07 13.58
N ASP A 334 -2.39 8.50 14.77
CA ASP A 334 -1.23 8.75 15.64
C ASP A 334 0.06 8.20 15.03
N ILE A 335 0.05 6.98 14.50
CA ILE A 335 1.21 6.38 13.82
C ILE A 335 1.68 7.27 12.67
N VAL A 336 0.77 7.70 11.81
CA VAL A 336 1.12 8.52 10.63
C VAL A 336 1.63 9.90 11.03
N ARG A 337 1.02 10.52 12.06
CA ARG A 337 1.44 11.82 12.60
C ARG A 337 2.83 11.76 13.21
N ASP A 338 3.09 10.76 14.05
CA ASP A 338 4.38 10.61 14.71
C ASP A 338 5.48 10.27 13.69
N ALA A 339 5.17 9.43 12.69
CA ALA A 339 6.08 9.14 11.60
C ALA A 339 6.41 10.39 10.76
N ALA A 340 5.41 11.25 10.47
CA ALA A 340 5.63 12.50 9.76
C ALA A 340 6.63 13.41 10.50
N ARG A 341 6.46 13.56 11.82
CA ARG A 341 7.38 14.35 12.65
C ARG A 341 8.80 13.81 12.64
N VAL A 342 8.94 12.50 12.86
CA VAL A 342 10.26 11.86 12.89
C VAL A 342 10.95 11.94 11.52
N CYS A 343 10.22 11.76 10.42
CA CYS A 343 10.79 11.92 9.07
C CYS A 343 11.28 13.35 8.81
N VAL A 344 10.58 14.36 9.36
CA VAL A 344 11.04 15.75 9.31
C VAL A 344 12.31 15.96 10.12
N ASP A 345 12.36 15.46 11.36
CA ASP A 345 13.51 15.59 12.26
C ASP A 345 14.76 14.86 11.72
N GLU A 346 14.56 13.83 10.94
CA GLU A 346 15.59 13.03 10.30
C GLU A 346 15.96 13.49 8.87
N ASP A 347 15.44 14.64 8.42
CA ASP A 347 15.66 15.19 7.06
C ASP A 347 15.21 14.28 5.91
N MET A 348 14.27 13.38 6.17
CA MET A 348 13.66 12.51 5.15
C MET A 348 12.46 13.23 4.50
N PHE A 349 12.71 14.17 3.60
CA PHE A 349 11.70 15.10 3.09
C PHE A 349 10.61 14.44 2.25
N VAL A 350 10.93 13.44 1.43
CA VAL A 350 9.95 12.76 0.57
C VAL A 350 8.93 11.97 1.40
N PRO A 351 9.34 11.05 2.31
CA PRO A 351 8.41 10.42 3.25
C PRO A 351 7.66 11.45 4.11
N ALA A 352 8.35 12.44 4.66
CA ALA A 352 7.76 13.47 5.52
C ALA A 352 6.60 14.18 4.82
N ARG A 353 6.79 14.62 3.57
CA ARG A 353 5.75 15.28 2.78
C ARG A 353 4.54 14.38 2.58
N THR A 354 4.75 13.14 2.18
CA THR A 354 3.67 12.19 1.89
C THR A 354 2.87 11.87 3.16
N LEU A 355 3.56 11.62 4.27
CA LEU A 355 2.94 11.38 5.58
C LEU A 355 2.13 12.57 6.05
N SER A 356 2.63 13.79 5.88
CA SER A 356 1.90 15.00 6.28
C SER A 356 0.67 15.27 5.45
N VAL A 357 0.71 14.96 4.15
CA VAL A 357 -0.49 15.02 3.31
C VAL A 357 -1.55 14.02 3.80
N ALA A 358 -1.13 12.82 4.21
CA ALA A 358 -2.06 11.84 4.78
C ALA A 358 -2.67 12.33 6.11
N VAL A 359 -1.87 12.93 7.01
CA VAL A 359 -2.38 13.55 8.25
C VAL A 359 -3.41 14.64 7.95
N ALA A 360 -3.10 15.54 6.99
CA ALA A 360 -4.02 16.60 6.60
C ALA A 360 -5.34 16.06 6.03
N ARG A 361 -5.29 15.01 5.21
CA ARG A 361 -6.49 14.36 4.67
C ARG A 361 -7.37 13.71 5.75
N MET A 362 -6.76 13.16 6.78
CA MET A 362 -7.50 12.61 7.93
C MET A 362 -8.12 13.69 8.82
N ASN A 363 -7.56 14.90 8.86
CA ASN A 363 -7.98 16.00 9.74
C ASN A 363 -8.67 17.15 8.98
N ASP A 364 -9.31 16.89 7.84
CA ASP A 364 -10.03 17.90 7.03
C ASP A 364 -9.18 19.09 6.55
N GLY A 365 -7.88 18.90 6.41
CA GLY A 365 -6.93 19.95 6.06
C GLY A 365 -6.48 20.80 7.24
N GLU A 366 -7.04 20.59 8.42
CA GLU A 366 -6.59 21.21 9.67
C GLU A 366 -5.48 20.35 10.29
N GLY A 367 -4.23 20.70 10.09
CA GLY A 367 -3.12 20.00 10.70
C GLY A 367 -1.93 20.90 10.94
N ASP A 368 -1.49 21.02 12.19
CA ASP A 368 -0.26 21.71 12.62
C ASP A 368 0.99 21.21 11.86
N ASN A 369 0.92 20.04 11.23
CA ASN A 369 2.06 19.41 10.58
C ASN A 369 2.40 20.00 9.20
N ILE A 370 1.42 20.56 8.47
CA ILE A 370 1.71 21.24 7.19
C ILE A 370 2.54 22.49 7.45
N ASP A 371 2.21 23.24 8.50
CA ASP A 371 2.94 24.46 8.88
C ASP A 371 4.37 24.13 9.35
N ILE A 372 4.57 23.03 10.06
CA ILE A 372 5.91 22.56 10.50
C ILE A 372 6.77 22.20 9.28
N ILE A 373 6.22 21.47 8.30
CA ILE A 373 6.95 21.09 7.09
C ILE A 373 7.23 22.29 6.21
N GLN A 374 6.27 23.19 6.02
CA GLN A 374 6.51 24.43 5.29
C GLN A 374 7.57 25.28 5.97
N ALA A 375 7.54 25.39 7.30
CA ALA A 375 8.53 26.14 8.06
C ALA A 375 9.93 25.52 7.95
N GLN A 376 10.06 24.20 7.99
CA GLN A 376 11.35 23.51 7.85
C GLN A 376 11.85 23.52 6.41
N PHE A 377 10.97 23.35 5.42
CA PHE A 377 11.32 23.51 4.01
C PHE A 377 11.85 24.92 3.72
N LEU A 378 11.18 25.95 4.27
CA LEU A 378 11.64 27.35 4.15
C LEU A 378 12.98 27.58 4.87
N ARG A 379 13.24 26.93 6.00
CA ARG A 379 14.53 27.00 6.69
C ARG A 379 15.65 26.34 5.89
N SER A 380 15.39 25.17 5.28
CA SER A 380 16.37 24.47 4.44
C SER A 380 16.72 25.23 3.16
N LEU A 381 15.81 26.09 2.66
CA LEU A 381 16.09 26.97 1.52
C LEU A 381 16.86 28.22 1.92
N SER A 382 16.93 28.54 3.22
CA SER A 382 17.59 29.75 3.76
C SER A 382 18.97 29.47 4.35
N ALA A 383 19.38 28.20 4.42
CA ALA A 383 20.68 27.74 4.89
C ALA A 383 21.59 27.38 3.72
#